data_32b0351e19685825082801177a63c452
#
_entry.id   32b0351e19685825082801177a63c452
#
_cell.length_a   1.000
_cell.length_b   1.000
_cell.length_c   1.000
_cell.angle_alpha   90.00
_cell.angle_beta   90.00
_cell.angle_gamma   90.00
#
_symmetry.space_group_name_H-M   'P 1'
#
loop_
_entity.id
_entity.type
_entity.pdbx_description
1 polymer ?
#
loop_
_entity_poly.entity_id
_entity_poly.type
_entity_poly.pdbx_seq_one_letter_code
_entity_poly.pdbx_strand_id
1 'polypeptide(L)'
;MTVTTGPALDTLWYTRCPVPTASGLANNLGWLGRTADAAGVGFGVLQDAGPELAVRHFDHRLPGLIREGGNVPALAARAEGSPTRLIGLTWIDEAQAILVRPESGIRAAAELAGLRVGIPAWAADRARSFPRAMALHGVASALRLGGLSFADVKLVEVATTAAPQVRTANPDRNTTWGIESLLAGDVDAVYVKGARAQDVARQHGLVVAVDLDSTATLRDRVNNGTPRPVTVHADLLEHRPDIVIGFLAESLRAADWAAANVEQVRAVFQTETQSGPEGVVAAYGENFHEGLHLNLSEERVDLLGVQKQFL
;
A
#
# COMPACT_ATOMS: atom_id res chain seq x y z
N MET A 1 -41.07 -13.08 7.14
CA MET A 1 -39.64 -12.78 7.29
C MET A 1 -39.54 -11.32 7.72
N THR A 2 -39.21 -11.05 8.96
CA THR A 2 -39.02 -9.69 9.49
C THR A 2 -37.68 -9.20 8.95
N VAL A 3 -37.72 -8.22 8.02
CA VAL A 3 -36.51 -7.51 7.59
C VAL A 3 -36.05 -6.71 8.80
N THR A 4 -35.01 -7.17 9.46
CA THR A 4 -34.30 -6.37 10.46
C THR A 4 -33.61 -5.24 9.70
N THR A 5 -34.21 -4.05 9.73
CA THR A 5 -33.55 -2.82 9.24
C THR A 5 -32.37 -2.57 10.16
N GLY A 6 -31.16 -2.84 9.66
CA GLY A 6 -29.92 -2.42 10.32
C GLY A 6 -29.89 -0.89 10.48
N PRO A 7 -28.94 -0.35 11.24
CA PRO A 7 -28.80 1.10 11.41
C PRO A 7 -28.72 1.77 10.03
N ALA A 8 -29.44 2.90 9.87
CA ALA A 8 -29.42 3.67 8.64
C ALA A 8 -27.97 4.06 8.31
N LEU A 9 -27.53 3.75 7.11
CA LEU A 9 -26.24 4.21 6.62
C LEU A 9 -26.42 5.59 6.01
N ASP A 10 -25.83 6.61 6.64
CA ASP A 10 -25.91 7.99 6.13
C ASP A 10 -24.82 8.26 5.08
N THR A 11 -23.65 7.66 5.22
CA THR A 11 -22.50 7.92 4.36
C THR A 11 -21.73 6.62 4.08
N LEU A 12 -21.49 6.34 2.81
CA LEU A 12 -20.48 5.38 2.36
C LEU A 12 -19.11 6.04 2.46
N TRP A 13 -18.26 5.50 3.30
CA TRP A 13 -16.88 5.94 3.43
C TRP A 13 -15.94 5.10 2.59
N TYR A 14 -15.05 5.76 1.87
CA TYR A 14 -14.02 5.12 1.07
C TYR A 14 -12.63 5.59 1.50
N THR A 15 -11.66 4.68 1.45
CA THR A 15 -10.25 5.01 1.67
C THR A 15 -9.34 4.08 0.88
N ARG A 16 -8.20 4.63 0.44
CA ARG A 16 -7.18 3.92 -0.31
C ARG A 16 -5.77 4.34 0.05
N CYS A 17 -4.79 3.52 -0.30
CA CYS A 17 -3.41 3.99 -0.40
C CYS A 17 -3.18 4.69 -1.75
N PRO A 18 -2.24 5.64 -1.84
CA PRO A 18 -1.94 6.39 -3.06
C PRO A 18 -1.07 5.55 -4.02
N VAL A 19 -1.64 4.54 -4.63
CA VAL A 19 -1.01 3.62 -5.59
C VAL A 19 -2.02 3.23 -6.67
N PRO A 20 -1.59 2.72 -7.83
CA PRO A 20 -2.49 2.29 -8.89
C PRO A 20 -3.47 1.21 -8.41
N THR A 21 -4.74 1.56 -8.30
CA THR A 21 -5.83 0.62 -7.98
C THR A 21 -7.07 0.92 -8.81
N ALA A 22 -7.84 -0.11 -9.11
CA ALA A 22 -9.11 0.04 -9.84
C ALA A 22 -10.10 0.92 -9.06
N SER A 23 -10.21 0.73 -7.74
CA SER A 23 -11.10 1.54 -6.91
C SER A 23 -10.64 3.00 -6.79
N GLY A 24 -9.31 3.23 -6.74
CA GLY A 24 -8.73 4.57 -6.78
C GLY A 24 -9.06 5.29 -8.08
N LEU A 25 -8.97 4.59 -9.20
CA LEU A 25 -9.35 5.11 -10.50
C LEU A 25 -10.86 5.39 -10.58
N ALA A 26 -11.72 4.45 -10.14
CA ALA A 26 -13.17 4.64 -10.09
C ALA A 26 -13.57 5.87 -9.23
N ASN A 27 -12.85 6.09 -8.12
CA ASN A 27 -13.03 7.28 -7.29
C ASN A 27 -12.67 8.56 -8.04
N ASN A 28 -11.50 8.60 -8.69
CA ASN A 28 -11.06 9.78 -9.45
C ASN A 28 -11.97 10.10 -10.64
N LEU A 29 -12.60 9.09 -11.24
CA LEU A 29 -13.60 9.23 -12.29
C LEU A 29 -15.01 9.60 -11.75
N GLY A 30 -15.17 9.72 -10.44
CA GLY A 30 -16.43 10.04 -9.78
C GLY A 30 -17.47 8.90 -9.80
N TRP A 31 -17.06 7.67 -10.15
CA TRP A 31 -17.98 6.55 -10.30
C TRP A 31 -18.46 6.01 -8.95
N LEU A 32 -17.58 5.99 -7.93
CA LEU A 32 -17.98 5.55 -6.58
C LEU A 32 -18.99 6.51 -5.93
N GLY A 33 -18.85 7.81 -6.15
CA GLY A 33 -19.84 8.79 -5.68
C GLY A 33 -21.22 8.56 -6.31
N ARG A 34 -21.28 8.31 -7.63
CA ARG A 34 -22.55 7.99 -8.29
C ARG A 34 -23.19 6.69 -7.77
N THR A 35 -22.38 5.71 -7.38
CA THR A 35 -22.87 4.47 -6.75
C THR A 35 -23.56 4.78 -5.41
N ALA A 36 -22.95 5.61 -4.60
CA ALA A 36 -23.51 6.04 -3.31
C ALA A 36 -24.81 6.84 -3.50
N ASP A 37 -24.81 7.80 -4.44
CA ASP A 37 -25.99 8.60 -4.78
C ASP A 37 -27.17 7.71 -5.24
N ALA A 38 -26.90 6.73 -6.09
CA ALA A 38 -27.91 5.77 -6.56
C ALA A 38 -28.45 4.89 -5.43
N ALA A 39 -27.65 4.65 -4.40
CA ALA A 39 -28.02 3.91 -3.20
C ALA A 39 -28.69 4.78 -2.12
N GLY A 40 -28.85 6.09 -2.37
CA GLY A 40 -29.48 7.06 -1.47
C GLY A 40 -28.63 7.38 -0.22
N VAL A 41 -27.29 7.28 -0.31
CA VAL A 41 -26.35 7.58 0.80
C VAL A 41 -25.33 8.63 0.37
N GLY A 42 -24.79 9.38 1.33
CA GLY A 42 -23.66 10.27 1.09
C GLY A 42 -22.40 9.49 0.72
N PHE A 43 -21.43 10.18 0.11
CA PHE A 43 -20.12 9.60 -0.21
C PHE A 43 -19.02 10.45 0.43
N GLY A 44 -18.10 9.82 1.15
CA GLY A 44 -16.96 10.47 1.77
C GLY A 44 -15.67 9.70 1.54
N VAL A 45 -14.57 10.44 1.33
CA VAL A 45 -13.22 9.89 1.21
C VAL A 45 -12.43 10.24 2.46
N LEU A 46 -11.87 9.25 3.16
CA LEU A 46 -11.16 9.49 4.43
C LEU A 46 -9.96 10.41 4.28
N GLN A 47 -9.31 10.44 3.11
CA GLN A 47 -8.19 11.32 2.84
C GLN A 47 -8.57 12.81 2.83
N ASP A 48 -9.83 13.11 2.54
CA ASP A 48 -10.38 14.47 2.51
C ASP A 48 -11.10 14.84 3.81
N ALA A 49 -11.23 13.87 4.73
CA ALA A 49 -11.84 14.04 6.05
C ALA A 49 -10.81 14.51 7.09
N GLY A 50 -11.32 14.99 8.22
CA GLY A 50 -10.46 15.36 9.34
C GLY A 50 -9.66 14.19 9.94
N PRO A 51 -8.63 14.46 10.73
CA PRO A 51 -7.69 13.46 11.25
C PRO A 51 -8.38 12.37 12.10
N GLU A 52 -9.50 12.69 12.75
CA GLU A 52 -10.28 11.73 13.55
C GLU A 52 -10.91 10.62 12.70
N LEU A 53 -11.33 10.95 11.47
CA LEU A 53 -11.84 9.96 10.52
C LEU A 53 -10.70 9.29 9.74
N ALA A 54 -9.65 10.02 9.41
CA ALA A 54 -8.51 9.49 8.66
C ALA A 54 -7.84 8.29 9.38
N VAL A 55 -7.85 8.26 10.71
CA VAL A 55 -7.31 7.13 11.50
C VAL A 55 -8.05 5.82 11.25
N ARG A 56 -9.32 5.88 10.80
CA ARG A 56 -10.12 4.70 10.46
C ARG A 56 -9.56 3.90 9.28
N HIS A 57 -8.68 4.51 8.49
CA HIS A 57 -7.88 3.78 7.50
C HIS A 57 -7.06 2.64 8.13
N PHE A 58 -6.66 2.79 9.39
CA PHE A 58 -5.81 1.83 10.09
C PHE A 58 -6.59 0.87 10.98
N ASP A 59 -7.54 1.37 11.76
CA ASP A 59 -8.30 0.57 12.74
C ASP A 59 -9.56 -0.08 12.16
N HIS A 60 -10.04 0.36 10.98
CA HIS A 60 -11.24 -0.14 10.28
C HIS A 60 -12.53 -0.07 11.10
N ARG A 61 -12.58 0.73 12.16
CA ARG A 61 -13.73 0.82 13.09
C ARG A 61 -14.71 1.90 12.68
N LEU A 62 -15.11 1.90 11.41
CA LEU A 62 -16.09 2.82 10.87
C LEU A 62 -17.14 2.02 10.09
N PRO A 63 -18.40 1.93 10.59
CA PRO A 63 -19.51 1.39 9.80
C PRO A 63 -19.61 2.12 8.46
N GLY A 64 -19.94 1.42 7.39
CA GLY A 64 -19.99 2.01 6.06
C GLY A 64 -18.64 2.20 5.38
N LEU A 65 -17.52 1.71 5.96
CA LEU A 65 -16.21 1.81 5.35
C LEU A 65 -15.93 0.69 4.36
N ILE A 66 -15.50 1.08 3.15
CA ILE A 66 -14.77 0.22 2.21
C ILE A 66 -13.35 0.76 2.07
N ARG A 67 -12.38 -0.13 2.21
CA ARG A 67 -10.97 0.22 2.19
C ARG A 67 -10.19 -0.64 1.19
N GLU A 68 -9.41 0.00 0.32
CA GLU A 68 -8.36 -0.65 -0.44
C GLU A 68 -6.99 -0.12 0.02
N GLY A 69 -6.15 -0.99 0.60
CA GLY A 69 -4.90 -0.50 1.15
C GLY A 69 -3.94 -1.62 1.54
N GLY A 70 -2.81 -1.24 2.11
CA GLY A 70 -1.80 -2.18 2.57
C GLY A 70 -2.36 -3.29 3.45
N ASN A 71 -1.82 -4.49 3.31
CA ASN A 71 -2.30 -5.67 4.01
C ASN A 71 -1.91 -5.69 5.51
N VAL A 72 -0.78 -5.08 5.88
CA VAL A 72 -0.34 -5.04 7.29
C VAL A 72 -1.39 -4.37 8.20
N PRO A 73 -1.90 -3.15 7.91
CA PRO A 73 -2.97 -2.56 8.73
C PRO A 73 -4.26 -3.39 8.71
N ALA A 74 -4.62 -3.98 7.57
CA ALA A 74 -5.84 -4.79 7.47
C ALA A 74 -5.78 -6.06 8.33
N LEU A 75 -4.64 -6.75 8.31
CA LEU A 75 -4.40 -7.95 9.12
C LEU A 75 -4.34 -7.61 10.61
N ALA A 76 -3.65 -6.52 10.97
CA ALA A 76 -3.55 -6.05 12.36
C ALA A 76 -4.93 -5.68 12.92
N ALA A 77 -5.70 -4.84 12.20
CA ALA A 77 -7.04 -4.45 12.61
C ALA A 77 -7.96 -5.67 12.79
N ARG A 78 -7.88 -6.64 11.88
CA ARG A 78 -8.66 -7.88 12.00
C ARG A 78 -8.25 -8.71 13.21
N ALA A 79 -6.95 -8.82 13.50
CA ALA A 79 -6.42 -9.51 14.67
C ALA A 79 -6.83 -8.83 15.98
N GLU A 80 -7.00 -7.50 15.99
CA GLU A 80 -7.48 -6.70 17.11
C GLU A 80 -9.02 -6.68 17.22
N GLY A 81 -9.73 -7.48 16.42
CA GLY A 81 -11.18 -7.68 16.52
C GLY A 81 -12.04 -6.74 15.67
N SER A 82 -11.44 -5.95 14.76
CA SER A 82 -12.25 -5.13 13.85
C SER A 82 -13.14 -6.01 12.96
N PRO A 83 -14.45 -5.69 12.85
CA PRO A 83 -15.41 -6.54 12.17
C PRO A 83 -15.34 -6.35 10.66
N THR A 84 -14.23 -6.75 10.03
CA THR A 84 -13.99 -6.60 8.60
C THR A 84 -14.17 -7.91 7.84
N ARG A 85 -14.47 -7.80 6.55
CA ARG A 85 -14.49 -8.89 5.58
C ARG A 85 -13.63 -8.53 4.38
N LEU A 86 -12.87 -9.50 3.89
CA LEU A 86 -12.13 -9.41 2.64
C LEU A 86 -13.11 -9.63 1.48
N ILE A 87 -13.17 -8.69 0.54
CA ILE A 87 -14.04 -8.75 -0.64
C ILE A 87 -13.30 -8.75 -1.96
N GLY A 88 -11.98 -8.53 -1.94
CA GLY A 88 -11.12 -8.56 -3.11
C GLY A 88 -9.66 -8.41 -2.75
N LEU A 89 -8.81 -8.86 -3.67
CA LEU A 89 -7.36 -8.68 -3.63
C LEU A 89 -6.89 -8.14 -4.98
N THR A 90 -6.12 -7.06 -4.96
CA THR A 90 -5.39 -6.53 -6.11
C THR A 90 -3.94 -6.96 -6.00
N TRP A 91 -3.36 -7.46 -7.09
CA TRP A 91 -1.91 -7.62 -7.20
C TRP A 91 -1.35 -6.41 -7.92
N ILE A 92 -0.45 -5.71 -7.28
CA ILE A 92 0.24 -4.55 -7.85
C ILE A 92 1.72 -4.84 -7.71
N ASP A 93 2.39 -5.04 -8.84
CA ASP A 93 3.84 -5.02 -8.87
C ASP A 93 4.26 -3.57 -8.60
N GLU A 94 4.92 -3.35 -7.49
CA GLU A 94 5.32 -2.04 -7.02
C GLU A 94 6.77 -2.12 -6.57
N ALA A 95 7.66 -1.41 -7.26
CA ALA A 95 9.10 -1.49 -7.04
C ALA A 95 9.47 -1.50 -5.56
N GLN A 96 10.24 -2.50 -5.18
CA GLN A 96 10.74 -2.74 -3.83
C GLN A 96 12.24 -2.97 -3.91
N ALA A 97 13.03 -2.22 -3.16
CA ALA A 97 14.48 -2.29 -3.27
C ALA A 97 15.19 -2.05 -1.94
N ILE A 98 16.39 -2.58 -1.85
CA ILE A 98 17.40 -2.12 -0.89
C ILE A 98 18.26 -1.08 -1.59
N LEU A 99 18.25 0.14 -1.05
CA LEU A 99 19.08 1.25 -1.52
C LEU A 99 20.34 1.38 -0.67
N VAL A 100 21.42 1.75 -1.33
CA VAL A 100 22.73 2.04 -0.73
C VAL A 100 23.31 3.30 -1.38
N ARG A 101 24.31 3.89 -0.72
CA ARG A 101 25.09 4.98 -1.34
C ARG A 101 25.99 4.46 -2.45
N PRO A 102 26.24 5.23 -3.53
CA PRO A 102 27.03 4.79 -4.67
C PRO A 102 28.48 4.40 -4.32
N GLU A 103 29.09 5.12 -3.35
CA GLU A 103 30.45 4.85 -2.89
C GLU A 103 30.60 3.56 -2.08
N SER A 104 29.50 2.96 -1.62
CA SER A 104 29.53 1.70 -0.87
C SER A 104 30.06 0.52 -1.71
N GLY A 105 29.89 0.58 -3.00
CA GLY A 105 30.24 -0.51 -3.92
C GLY A 105 29.30 -1.72 -3.88
N ILE A 106 28.32 -1.75 -2.99
CA ILE A 106 27.39 -2.87 -2.78
C ILE A 106 26.46 -3.00 -3.99
N ARG A 107 26.31 -4.22 -4.54
CA ARG A 107 25.51 -4.52 -5.74
C ARG A 107 24.73 -5.83 -5.64
N ALA A 108 24.88 -6.58 -4.56
CA ALA A 108 24.24 -7.87 -4.40
C ALA A 108 23.75 -8.12 -2.96
N ALA A 109 22.73 -8.95 -2.81
CA ALA A 109 22.12 -9.27 -1.54
C ALA A 109 23.10 -9.89 -0.53
N ALA A 110 24.04 -10.73 -0.98
CA ALA A 110 25.04 -11.34 -0.12
C ALA A 110 26.03 -10.33 0.51
N GLU A 111 26.18 -9.16 -0.13
CA GLU A 111 27.07 -8.08 0.37
C GLU A 111 26.43 -7.25 1.47
N LEU A 112 25.18 -7.55 1.87
CA LEU A 112 24.53 -6.92 3.00
C LEU A 112 25.07 -7.40 4.34
N ALA A 113 25.85 -8.48 4.38
CA ALA A 113 26.43 -9.04 5.60
C ALA A 113 27.26 -7.98 6.37
N GLY A 114 27.01 -7.85 7.68
CA GLY A 114 27.70 -6.93 8.58
C GLY A 114 27.25 -5.48 8.51
N LEU A 115 26.38 -5.12 7.53
CA LEU A 115 25.94 -3.74 7.34
C LEU A 115 24.95 -3.27 8.41
N ARG A 116 24.88 -1.94 8.59
CA ARG A 116 23.84 -1.25 9.34
C ARG A 116 22.66 -1.04 8.40
N VAL A 117 21.55 -1.75 8.65
CA VAL A 117 20.32 -1.66 7.85
C VAL A 117 19.30 -0.83 8.61
N GLY A 118 18.88 0.28 8.02
CA GLY A 118 17.90 1.18 8.61
C GLY A 118 16.48 0.58 8.56
N ILE A 119 15.81 0.57 9.70
CA ILE A 119 14.40 0.19 9.82
C ILE A 119 13.62 1.29 10.53
N PRO A 120 12.37 1.57 10.09
CA PRO A 120 11.53 2.55 10.76
C PRO A 120 11.37 2.26 12.25
N ALA A 121 11.56 3.27 13.10
CA ALA A 121 11.21 3.18 14.51
C ALA A 121 9.70 2.93 14.70
N TRP A 122 9.33 2.44 15.89
CA TRP A 122 7.91 2.30 16.23
C TRP A 122 7.23 3.68 16.24
N ALA A 123 6.05 3.76 15.63
CA ALA A 123 5.19 4.91 15.83
C ALA A 123 4.58 4.88 17.23
N ALA A 124 4.19 6.05 17.76
CA ALA A 124 3.49 6.13 19.05
C ALA A 124 2.18 5.33 19.06
N ASP A 125 1.57 5.16 17.89
CA ASP A 125 0.37 4.36 17.67
C ASP A 125 0.77 3.08 16.90
N ARG A 126 0.45 1.91 17.46
CA ARG A 126 0.75 0.60 16.85
C ARG A 126 0.15 0.46 15.46
N ALA A 127 -1.08 0.94 15.25
CA ALA A 127 -1.76 0.86 13.95
C ALA A 127 -0.99 1.60 12.85
N ARG A 128 -0.22 2.63 13.21
CA ARG A 128 0.62 3.41 12.30
C ARG A 128 2.05 2.89 12.18
N SER A 129 2.39 1.78 12.83
CA SER A 129 3.73 1.15 12.75
C SER A 129 3.91 0.22 11.54
N PHE A 130 2.96 0.21 10.60
CA PHE A 130 3.06 -0.59 9.35
C PHE A 130 4.36 -0.34 8.55
N PRO A 131 4.99 0.86 8.55
CA PRO A 131 6.26 1.08 7.85
C PRO A 131 7.37 0.17 8.35
N ARG A 132 7.43 -0.03 9.67
CA ARG A 132 8.40 -0.93 10.28
C ARG A 132 8.18 -2.38 9.83
N ALA A 133 6.95 -2.88 9.91
CA ALA A 133 6.62 -4.23 9.46
C ALA A 133 6.93 -4.43 7.97
N MET A 134 6.61 -3.42 7.14
CA MET A 134 6.90 -3.41 5.72
C MET A 134 8.42 -3.46 5.45
N ALA A 135 9.21 -2.62 6.12
CA ALA A 135 10.65 -2.60 5.96
C ALA A 135 11.30 -3.91 6.44
N LEU A 136 10.90 -4.43 7.61
CA LEU A 136 11.40 -5.70 8.12
C LEU A 136 11.11 -6.86 7.14
N HIS A 137 9.92 -6.91 6.54
CA HIS A 137 9.59 -7.96 5.57
C HIS A 137 10.44 -7.82 4.29
N GLY A 138 10.60 -6.60 3.76
CA GLY A 138 11.44 -6.35 2.59
C GLY A 138 12.92 -6.67 2.85
N VAL A 139 13.45 -6.27 4.02
CA VAL A 139 14.82 -6.62 4.44
C VAL A 139 14.97 -8.14 4.59
N ALA A 140 14.02 -8.84 5.23
CA ALA A 140 14.06 -10.30 5.33
C ALA A 140 14.09 -10.98 3.96
N SER A 141 13.29 -10.49 3.01
CA SER A 141 13.27 -11.01 1.64
C SER A 141 14.62 -10.77 0.94
N ALA A 142 15.20 -9.57 1.07
CA ALA A 142 16.51 -9.25 0.49
C ALA A 142 17.62 -10.13 1.10
N LEU A 143 17.64 -10.28 2.42
CA LEU A 143 18.62 -11.12 3.12
C LEU A 143 18.53 -12.58 2.66
N ARG A 144 17.30 -13.13 2.54
CA ARG A 144 17.09 -14.50 2.06
C ARG A 144 17.65 -14.71 0.65
N LEU A 145 17.50 -13.75 -0.27
CA LEU A 145 18.09 -13.82 -1.61
C LEU A 145 19.63 -13.90 -1.56
N GLY A 146 20.26 -13.30 -0.56
CA GLY A 146 21.70 -13.38 -0.31
C GLY A 146 22.15 -14.58 0.52
N GLY A 147 21.24 -15.48 0.92
CA GLY A 147 21.53 -16.56 1.86
C GLY A 147 21.79 -16.08 3.29
N LEU A 148 21.33 -14.90 3.63
CA LEU A 148 21.51 -14.23 4.92
C LEU A 148 20.22 -14.23 5.75
N SER A 149 20.37 -13.86 7.01
CA SER A 149 19.30 -13.66 7.99
C SER A 149 19.48 -12.35 8.75
N PHE A 150 18.55 -11.99 9.63
CA PHE A 150 18.71 -10.82 10.51
C PHE A 150 19.94 -10.90 11.44
N ALA A 151 20.45 -12.10 11.74
CA ALA A 151 21.66 -12.27 12.56
C ALA A 151 22.92 -11.78 11.83
N ASP A 152 22.89 -11.66 10.51
CA ASP A 152 24.02 -11.30 9.67
C ASP A 152 24.12 -9.77 9.43
N VAL A 153 23.18 -8.98 9.94
CA VAL A 153 23.13 -7.52 9.77
C VAL A 153 22.90 -6.81 11.10
N LYS A 154 23.17 -5.51 11.14
CA LYS A 154 22.86 -4.65 12.29
C LYS A 154 21.64 -3.81 11.99
N LEU A 155 20.47 -4.16 12.56
CA LEU A 155 19.28 -3.35 12.42
C LEU A 155 19.42 -2.06 13.25
N VAL A 156 19.23 -0.92 12.59
CA VAL A 156 19.31 0.42 13.21
C VAL A 156 17.97 1.12 13.06
N GLU A 157 17.40 1.55 14.16
CA GLU A 157 16.16 2.32 14.12
C GLU A 157 16.40 3.72 13.56
N VAL A 158 15.64 4.06 12.52
CA VAL A 158 15.64 5.40 11.93
C VAL A 158 14.32 6.11 12.22
N ALA A 159 14.38 7.42 12.41
CA ALA A 159 13.18 8.21 12.68
C ALA A 159 12.16 8.04 11.55
N THR A 160 10.93 7.78 11.95
CA THR A 160 9.79 7.90 11.04
C THR A 160 9.17 9.26 11.26
N THR A 161 9.37 10.16 10.32
CA THR A 161 8.39 11.22 10.13
C THR A 161 7.19 10.51 9.47
N ALA A 162 6.33 9.91 10.29
CA ALA A 162 5.08 9.34 9.79
C ALA A 162 4.31 10.49 9.16
N ALA A 163 4.37 10.60 7.84
CA ALA A 163 3.43 11.44 7.13
C ALA A 163 2.05 10.90 7.49
N PRO A 164 1.16 11.70 8.11
CA PRO A 164 -0.23 11.31 8.17
C PRO A 164 -0.64 11.07 6.71
N GLN A 165 -1.44 10.05 6.46
CA GLN A 165 -2.04 9.78 5.13
C GLN A 165 -3.05 10.85 4.72
N VAL A 166 -3.00 11.99 5.36
CA VAL A 166 -3.68 13.21 4.97
C VAL A 166 -2.83 13.84 3.88
N ARG A 167 -3.43 14.10 2.74
CA ARG A 167 -2.84 14.91 1.65
C ARG A 167 -2.36 16.23 2.25
N THR A 168 -1.10 16.28 2.66
CA THR A 168 -0.48 17.55 3.01
C THR A 168 -0.01 18.19 1.70
N ALA A 169 -0.32 19.46 1.52
CA ALA A 169 0.12 20.25 0.37
C ALA A 169 1.65 20.41 0.27
N ASN A 170 2.41 19.74 1.15
CA ASN A 170 3.87 19.82 1.17
C ASN A 170 4.46 18.45 0.74
N PRO A 171 4.94 18.34 -0.51
CA PRO A 171 5.55 17.13 -1.05
C PRO A 171 6.83 16.70 -0.31
N ASP A 172 7.51 17.61 0.38
CA ASP A 172 8.78 17.33 1.09
C ASP A 172 8.58 16.50 2.38
N ARG A 173 7.35 16.32 2.83
CA ARG A 173 7.03 15.51 4.01
C ARG A 173 6.69 14.04 3.70
N ASN A 174 6.61 13.66 2.44
CA ASN A 174 6.52 12.25 2.02
C ASN A 174 7.93 11.63 1.96
N THR A 175 8.60 11.61 3.10
CA THR A 175 9.92 11.02 3.23
C THR A 175 9.82 9.52 3.07
N THR A 176 10.63 9.00 2.19
CA THR A 176 10.96 7.57 2.14
C THR A 176 11.79 7.28 3.39
N TRP A 177 11.25 6.46 4.26
CA TRP A 177 11.81 6.21 5.59
C TRP A 177 13.28 5.76 5.52
N GLY A 178 14.15 6.44 6.25
CA GLY A 178 15.56 6.12 6.39
C GLY A 178 16.47 6.66 5.31
N ILE A 179 15.96 7.30 4.25
CA ILE A 179 16.85 7.88 3.21
C ILE A 179 17.71 9.00 3.78
N GLU A 180 17.19 9.85 4.65
CA GLU A 180 18.00 10.89 5.31
C GLU A 180 19.15 10.26 6.13
N SER A 181 18.87 9.20 6.89
CA SER A 181 19.90 8.48 7.65
C SER A 181 20.89 7.74 6.73
N LEU A 182 20.46 7.26 5.57
CA LEU A 182 21.35 6.69 4.56
C LEU A 182 22.28 7.74 3.98
N LEU A 183 21.77 8.91 3.62
CA LEU A 183 22.56 10.02 3.10
C LEU A 183 23.53 10.58 4.13
N ALA A 184 23.13 10.65 5.40
CA ALA A 184 23.98 11.07 6.51
C ALA A 184 25.07 10.05 6.88
N GLY A 185 24.96 8.81 6.41
CA GLY A 185 25.90 7.73 6.75
C GLY A 185 25.63 7.07 8.10
N ASP A 186 24.47 7.32 8.71
CA ASP A 186 24.06 6.65 9.97
C ASP A 186 23.75 5.17 9.74
N VAL A 187 23.26 4.84 8.53
CA VAL A 187 23.02 3.48 8.06
C VAL A 187 23.67 3.27 6.70
N ASP A 188 23.88 2.00 6.32
CA ASP A 188 24.56 1.62 5.08
C ASP A 188 23.55 1.20 3.99
N ALA A 189 22.37 0.73 4.42
CA ALA A 189 21.31 0.29 3.53
C ALA A 189 19.94 0.60 4.12
N VAL A 190 18.94 0.83 3.25
CA VAL A 190 17.54 1.00 3.61
C VAL A 190 16.63 0.28 2.63
N TYR A 191 15.50 -0.24 3.14
CA TYR A 191 14.43 -0.74 2.28
C TYR A 191 13.51 0.41 1.86
N VAL A 192 13.14 0.43 0.60
CA VAL A 192 12.19 1.40 0.03
C VAL A 192 11.16 0.73 -0.87
N LYS A 193 10.03 1.41 -1.08
CA LYS A 193 8.94 0.92 -1.94
C LYS A 193 8.22 2.07 -2.63
N GLY A 194 7.83 1.84 -3.89
CA GLY A 194 6.91 2.69 -4.66
C GLY A 194 7.56 3.84 -5.42
N ALA A 195 6.72 4.57 -6.17
CA ALA A 195 7.15 5.57 -7.16
C ALA A 195 7.97 6.72 -6.55
N ARG A 196 7.52 7.26 -5.42
CA ARG A 196 8.24 8.34 -4.74
C ARG A 196 9.65 7.92 -4.32
N ALA A 197 9.83 6.66 -3.91
CA ALA A 197 11.14 6.13 -3.55
C ALA A 197 12.08 6.07 -4.76
N GLN A 198 11.57 5.74 -5.95
CA GLN A 198 12.33 5.74 -7.18
C GLN A 198 12.78 7.15 -7.57
N ASP A 199 11.89 8.13 -7.45
CA ASP A 199 12.23 9.55 -7.70
C ASP A 199 13.33 10.04 -6.76
N VAL A 200 13.20 9.79 -5.46
CA VAL A 200 14.18 10.21 -4.46
C VAL A 200 15.52 9.49 -4.66
N ALA A 201 15.51 8.18 -4.95
CA ALA A 201 16.72 7.44 -5.25
C ALA A 201 17.51 8.06 -6.42
N ARG A 202 16.81 8.38 -7.52
CA ARG A 202 17.44 9.06 -8.67
C ARG A 202 17.94 10.45 -8.33
N GLN A 203 17.13 11.23 -7.61
CA GLN A 203 17.46 12.60 -7.22
C GLN A 203 18.75 12.70 -6.40
N HIS A 204 19.00 11.69 -5.57
CA HIS A 204 20.19 11.62 -4.71
C HIS A 204 21.28 10.69 -5.25
N GLY A 205 21.14 10.13 -6.45
CA GLY A 205 22.11 9.22 -7.04
C GLY A 205 22.29 7.93 -6.25
N LEU A 206 21.29 7.51 -5.46
CA LEU A 206 21.35 6.27 -4.72
C LEU A 206 21.28 5.05 -5.64
N VAL A 207 21.84 3.94 -5.19
CA VAL A 207 21.96 2.72 -5.99
C VAL A 207 21.04 1.65 -5.44
N VAL A 208 20.34 0.96 -6.33
CA VAL A 208 19.62 -0.27 -6.03
C VAL A 208 20.63 -1.40 -5.89
N ALA A 209 20.87 -1.85 -4.65
CA ALA A 209 21.73 -2.99 -4.36
C ALA A 209 20.97 -4.32 -4.52
N VAL A 210 19.68 -4.34 -4.16
CA VAL A 210 18.81 -5.50 -4.32
C VAL A 210 17.46 -5.01 -4.86
N ASP A 211 17.09 -5.50 -6.04
CA ASP A 211 15.78 -5.31 -6.62
C ASP A 211 14.91 -6.52 -6.27
N LEU A 212 13.90 -6.31 -5.42
CA LEU A 212 13.00 -7.37 -4.99
C LEU A 212 11.88 -7.66 -6.00
N ASP A 213 11.62 -6.73 -6.91
CA ASP A 213 10.58 -6.90 -7.94
C ASP A 213 11.07 -7.74 -9.12
N SER A 214 12.38 -7.82 -9.34
CA SER A 214 12.98 -8.68 -10.34
C SER A 214 13.03 -10.17 -9.95
N THR A 215 12.58 -10.52 -8.74
CA THR A 215 12.59 -11.92 -8.28
C THR A 215 11.59 -12.78 -9.05
N ALA A 216 11.97 -14.03 -9.32
CA ALA A 216 11.20 -14.95 -10.14
C ALA A 216 9.88 -15.40 -9.47
N THR A 217 9.81 -15.35 -8.13
CA THR A 217 8.64 -15.84 -7.39
C THR A 217 7.78 -14.70 -6.85
N LEU A 218 6.47 -14.79 -7.03
CA LEU A 218 5.53 -13.85 -6.43
C LEU A 218 5.64 -13.83 -4.89
N ARG A 219 5.95 -14.99 -4.29
CA ARG A 219 6.12 -15.12 -2.84
C ARG A 219 7.21 -14.18 -2.30
N ASP A 220 8.30 -13.99 -3.02
CA ASP A 220 9.41 -13.12 -2.62
C ASP A 220 9.07 -11.62 -2.75
N ARG A 221 8.07 -11.31 -3.58
CA ARG A 221 7.54 -9.94 -3.74
C ARG A 221 6.44 -9.58 -2.75
N VAL A 222 5.95 -10.56 -1.95
CA VAL A 222 4.91 -10.29 -0.94
C VAL A 222 5.42 -9.27 0.06
N ASN A 223 4.62 -8.20 0.25
CA ASN A 223 4.87 -7.19 1.27
C ASN A 223 3.60 -6.38 1.53
N ASN A 224 3.67 -5.35 2.36
CA ASN A 224 2.54 -4.46 2.60
C ASN A 224 2.02 -3.86 1.28
N GLY A 225 0.83 -4.22 0.88
CA GLY A 225 0.21 -3.79 -0.37
C GLY A 225 0.41 -4.71 -1.57
N THR A 226 1.10 -5.84 -1.41
CA THR A 226 1.30 -6.84 -2.45
C THR A 226 1.14 -8.24 -1.82
N PRO A 227 -0.03 -8.90 -1.90
CA PRO A 227 -1.30 -8.41 -2.46
C PRO A 227 -1.97 -7.34 -1.60
N ARG A 228 -2.81 -6.51 -2.21
CA ARG A 228 -3.53 -5.42 -1.57
C ARG A 228 -4.98 -5.80 -1.31
N PRO A 229 -5.43 -5.88 -0.04
CA PRO A 229 -6.80 -6.23 0.27
C PRO A 229 -7.78 -5.08 0.07
N VAL A 230 -8.93 -5.40 -0.50
CA VAL A 230 -10.15 -4.63 -0.41
C VAL A 230 -10.97 -5.22 0.73
N THR A 231 -11.21 -4.41 1.74
CA THR A 231 -11.98 -4.81 2.93
C THR A 231 -13.20 -3.95 3.12
N VAL A 232 -14.23 -4.53 3.69
CA VAL A 232 -15.49 -3.87 4.03
C VAL A 232 -15.84 -4.11 5.48
N HIS A 233 -16.48 -3.15 6.15
CA HIS A 233 -17.06 -3.38 7.46
C HIS A 233 -18.17 -4.44 7.36
N ALA A 234 -18.22 -5.38 8.31
CA ALA A 234 -19.15 -6.50 8.23
C ALA A 234 -20.62 -6.05 8.17
N ASP A 235 -20.99 -5.01 8.93
CA ASP A 235 -22.35 -4.49 8.95
C ASP A 235 -22.77 -3.95 7.56
N LEU A 236 -21.86 -3.30 6.84
CA LEU A 236 -22.15 -2.82 5.49
C LEU A 236 -22.42 -3.99 4.54
N LEU A 237 -21.60 -5.04 4.60
CA LEU A 237 -21.77 -6.23 3.75
C LEU A 237 -23.09 -6.95 4.09
N GLU A 238 -23.47 -7.02 5.34
CA GLU A 238 -24.67 -7.72 5.80
C GLU A 238 -25.97 -6.96 5.49
N HIS A 239 -25.97 -5.63 5.71
CA HIS A 239 -27.20 -4.84 5.62
C HIS A 239 -27.36 -4.07 4.31
N ARG A 240 -26.26 -3.78 3.60
CA ARG A 240 -26.25 -3.05 2.31
C ARG A 240 -25.34 -3.73 1.27
N PRO A 241 -25.58 -5.03 0.97
CA PRO A 241 -24.81 -5.73 -0.07
C PRO A 241 -24.93 -5.07 -1.44
N ASP A 242 -26.03 -4.34 -1.71
CA ASP A 242 -26.24 -3.54 -2.91
C ASP A 242 -25.10 -2.53 -3.12
N ILE A 243 -24.67 -1.82 -2.08
CA ILE A 243 -23.58 -0.86 -2.13
C ILE A 243 -22.25 -1.57 -2.39
N VAL A 244 -22.01 -2.71 -1.73
CA VAL A 244 -20.78 -3.48 -1.92
C VAL A 244 -20.67 -4.03 -3.34
N ILE A 245 -21.77 -4.53 -3.90
CA ILE A 245 -21.85 -5.00 -5.28
C ILE A 245 -21.59 -3.84 -6.26
N GLY A 246 -22.24 -2.69 -6.03
CA GLY A 246 -22.02 -1.48 -6.83
C GLY A 246 -20.54 -1.02 -6.81
N PHE A 247 -19.92 -0.99 -5.63
CA PHE A 247 -18.50 -0.67 -5.49
C PHE A 247 -17.60 -1.63 -6.29
N LEU A 248 -17.84 -2.93 -6.19
CA LEU A 248 -17.06 -3.95 -6.92
C LEU A 248 -17.27 -3.82 -8.43
N ALA A 249 -18.52 -3.61 -8.87
CA ALA A 249 -18.85 -3.42 -10.28
C ALA A 249 -18.13 -2.20 -10.87
N GLU A 250 -18.15 -1.05 -10.18
CA GLU A 250 -17.47 0.14 -10.65
C GLU A 250 -15.94 -0.01 -10.62
N SER A 251 -15.40 -0.73 -9.64
CA SER A 251 -13.97 -1.03 -9.59
C SER A 251 -13.54 -1.92 -10.77
N LEU A 252 -14.28 -2.97 -11.08
CA LEU A 252 -14.00 -3.84 -12.24
C LEU A 252 -14.14 -3.07 -13.54
N ARG A 253 -15.21 -2.24 -13.69
CA ARG A 253 -15.39 -1.38 -14.85
C ARG A 253 -14.22 -0.39 -15.02
N ALA A 254 -13.68 0.14 -13.92
CA ALA A 254 -12.52 1.03 -13.98
C ALA A 254 -11.25 0.29 -14.40
N ALA A 255 -11.08 -0.97 -14.00
CA ALA A 255 -9.99 -1.81 -14.49
C ALA A 255 -10.08 -2.07 -16.00
N ASP A 256 -11.29 -2.40 -16.50
CA ASP A 256 -11.53 -2.56 -17.94
C ASP A 256 -11.28 -1.25 -18.72
N TRP A 257 -11.75 -0.14 -18.19
CA TRP A 257 -11.52 1.18 -18.79
C TRP A 257 -10.03 1.55 -18.82
N ALA A 258 -9.29 1.20 -17.78
CA ALA A 258 -7.86 1.50 -17.67
C ALA A 258 -7.06 0.92 -18.82
N ALA A 259 -7.35 -0.31 -19.23
CA ALA A 259 -6.65 -0.99 -20.31
C ALA A 259 -6.68 -0.23 -21.65
N ALA A 260 -7.73 0.58 -21.87
CA ALA A 260 -7.91 1.37 -23.09
C ALA A 260 -7.55 2.87 -22.93
N ASN A 261 -7.16 3.31 -21.73
CA ASN A 261 -7.02 4.75 -21.42
C ASN A 261 -5.72 5.07 -20.66
N VAL A 262 -4.58 4.52 -21.11
CA VAL A 262 -3.29 4.56 -20.41
C VAL A 262 -2.85 5.96 -20.00
N GLU A 263 -3.01 6.97 -20.85
CA GLU A 263 -2.54 8.33 -20.57
C GLU A 263 -3.33 8.97 -19.42
N GLN A 264 -4.65 8.77 -19.40
CA GLN A 264 -5.49 9.26 -18.31
C GLN A 264 -5.18 8.53 -17.00
N VAL A 265 -4.93 7.22 -17.08
CA VAL A 265 -4.54 6.40 -15.92
C VAL A 265 -3.20 6.87 -15.37
N ARG A 266 -2.20 7.12 -16.22
CA ARG A 266 -0.90 7.66 -15.82
C ARG A 266 -1.05 9.01 -15.13
N ALA A 267 -1.84 9.93 -15.69
CA ALA A 267 -2.07 11.26 -15.11
C ALA A 267 -2.73 11.17 -13.71
N VAL A 268 -3.72 10.29 -13.54
CA VAL A 268 -4.35 10.05 -12.24
C VAL A 268 -3.31 9.56 -11.23
N PHE A 269 -2.50 8.58 -11.57
CA PHE A 269 -1.57 7.99 -10.60
C PHE A 269 -0.30 8.81 -10.36
N GLN A 270 0.12 9.67 -11.28
CA GLN A 270 1.11 10.71 -10.98
C GLN A 270 0.62 11.64 -9.85
N THR A 271 -0.65 12.04 -9.91
CA THR A 271 -1.28 12.86 -8.86
C THR A 271 -1.42 12.09 -7.55
N GLU A 272 -1.89 10.85 -7.60
CA GLU A 272 -2.08 10.01 -6.40
C GLU A 272 -0.76 9.70 -5.69
N THR A 273 0.27 9.33 -6.45
CA THR A 273 1.58 8.96 -5.89
C THR A 273 2.47 10.15 -5.59
N GLN A 274 2.10 11.35 -6.06
CA GLN A 274 2.92 12.58 -6.01
C GLN A 274 4.31 12.35 -6.62
N SER A 275 4.37 11.64 -7.74
CA SER A 275 5.58 11.27 -8.46
C SER A 275 5.51 11.72 -9.90
N GLY A 276 6.69 11.94 -10.50
CA GLY A 276 6.78 12.22 -11.92
C GLY A 276 6.43 11.00 -12.78
N PRO A 277 6.24 11.20 -14.10
CA PRO A 277 5.90 10.11 -15.02
C PRO A 277 6.94 8.98 -15.00
N GLU A 278 8.22 9.32 -14.90
CA GLU A 278 9.32 8.36 -14.83
C GLU A 278 9.29 7.53 -13.54
N GLY A 279 8.93 8.17 -12.39
CA GLY A 279 8.80 7.48 -11.10
C GLY A 279 7.65 6.48 -11.09
N VAL A 280 6.53 6.83 -11.73
CA VAL A 280 5.38 5.93 -11.88
C VAL A 280 5.77 4.72 -12.73
N VAL A 281 6.40 4.93 -13.88
CA VAL A 281 6.83 3.83 -14.76
C VAL A 281 7.90 2.97 -14.09
N ALA A 282 8.88 3.59 -13.42
CA ALA A 282 9.93 2.86 -12.70
C ALA A 282 9.38 2.01 -11.55
N ALA A 283 8.25 2.42 -10.94
CA ALA A 283 7.68 1.70 -9.82
C ALA A 283 6.68 0.62 -10.23
N TYR A 284 5.91 0.83 -11.29
CA TYR A 284 4.77 -0.02 -11.64
C TYR A 284 4.90 -0.69 -13.01
N GLY A 285 5.94 -0.35 -13.78
CA GLY A 285 6.11 -0.81 -15.16
C GLY A 285 5.27 -0.04 -16.17
N GLU A 286 5.53 -0.29 -17.45
CA GLU A 286 4.82 0.39 -18.56
C GLU A 286 3.34 0.03 -18.64
N ASN A 287 3.01 -1.23 -18.35
CA ASN A 287 1.70 -1.83 -18.58
C ASN A 287 0.87 -2.03 -17.31
N PHE A 288 1.19 -1.31 -16.22
CA PHE A 288 0.49 -1.47 -14.94
C PHE A 288 -1.03 -1.26 -15.03
N HIS A 289 -1.47 -0.46 -15.99
CA HIS A 289 -2.88 -0.13 -16.25
C HIS A 289 -3.71 -1.34 -16.73
N GLU A 290 -3.07 -2.40 -17.24
CA GLU A 290 -3.72 -3.63 -17.68
C GLU A 290 -4.01 -4.60 -16.52
N GLY A 291 -3.30 -4.47 -15.39
CA GLY A 291 -3.31 -5.40 -14.26
C GLY A 291 -4.15 -4.98 -13.06
N LEU A 292 -5.06 -4.00 -13.20
CA LEU A 292 -5.78 -3.42 -12.05
C LEU A 292 -6.94 -4.28 -11.52
N HIS A 293 -7.29 -5.41 -12.17
CA HIS A 293 -8.41 -6.24 -11.76
C HIS A 293 -8.21 -6.86 -10.37
N LEU A 294 -9.22 -6.72 -9.55
CA LEU A 294 -9.29 -7.37 -8.24
C LEU A 294 -9.99 -8.74 -8.35
N ASN A 295 -9.57 -9.69 -7.57
CA ASN A 295 -10.23 -10.99 -7.45
C ASN A 295 -9.98 -11.64 -6.07
N LEU A 296 -10.51 -12.82 -5.86
CA LEU A 296 -10.28 -13.67 -4.67
C LEU A 296 -9.79 -15.05 -5.10
N SER A 297 -8.81 -15.10 -6.04
CA SER A 297 -8.20 -16.36 -6.42
C SER A 297 -7.48 -17.00 -5.22
N GLU A 298 -7.43 -18.32 -5.20
CA GLU A 298 -6.72 -19.09 -4.19
C GLU A 298 -5.25 -18.63 -4.08
N GLU A 299 -4.58 -18.44 -5.22
CA GLU A 299 -3.21 -17.93 -5.26
C GLU A 299 -3.04 -16.60 -4.53
N ARG A 300 -3.92 -15.59 -4.79
CA ARG A 300 -3.83 -14.30 -4.11
C ARG A 300 -4.11 -14.39 -2.60
N VAL A 301 -5.03 -15.27 -2.21
CA VAL A 301 -5.33 -15.52 -0.80
C VAL A 301 -4.14 -16.19 -0.11
N ASP A 302 -3.49 -17.15 -0.75
CA ASP A 302 -2.29 -17.81 -0.24
C ASP A 302 -1.13 -16.83 -0.09
N LEU A 303 -0.93 -15.93 -1.06
CA LEU A 303 0.07 -14.87 -0.98
C LEU A 303 -0.22 -13.88 0.17
N LEU A 304 -1.49 -13.57 0.44
CA LEU A 304 -1.86 -12.80 1.64
C LEU A 304 -1.50 -13.58 2.92
N GLY A 305 -1.64 -14.89 2.89
CA GLY A 305 -1.23 -15.81 3.96
C GLY A 305 0.26 -15.71 4.29
N VAL A 306 1.12 -15.50 3.29
CA VAL A 306 2.57 -15.26 3.48
C VAL A 306 2.83 -14.04 4.34
N GLN A 307 2.14 -12.92 4.05
CA GLN A 307 2.26 -11.69 4.86
C GLN A 307 1.76 -11.92 6.29
N LYS A 308 0.65 -12.64 6.45
CA LYS A 308 0.10 -12.97 7.77
C LYS A 308 1.07 -13.81 8.60
N GLN A 309 1.77 -14.76 7.98
CA GLN A 309 2.75 -15.61 8.66
C GLN A 309 4.01 -14.84 9.10
N PHE A 310 4.37 -13.79 8.36
CA PHE A 310 5.49 -12.93 8.71
C PHE A 310 5.20 -12.03 9.91
N LEU A 311 3.97 -11.55 10.06
CA LEU A 311 3.54 -10.66 11.16
C LEU A 311 3.37 -11.40 12.49
#